data_c96ba74be23600e2bd8d449f7e197b59
#
_entry.id   c96ba74be23600e2bd8d449f7e197b59
#
_cell.length_a   1.000
_cell.length_b   1.000
_cell.length_c   1.000
_cell.angle_alpha   90.00
_cell.angle_beta   90.00
_cell.angle_gamma   90.00
#
_symmetry.space_group_name_H-M   'P 1'
#
loop_
_entity.id
_entity.type
_entity.pdbx_description
1 polymer ?
#
loop_
_entity_poly.entity_id
_entity_poly.type
_entity_poly.pdbx_seq_one_letter_code
_entity_poly.pdbx_strand_id
1 'polypeptide(L)'
;MGCECQQPSADTDLYTSRMTKSELQISSLSLPLEEQIDENQSDSIPHELNKLIKKKFEKQSKVRIKFIPIALDEFISIQNRNTNAQQIINQYTPQINQINYENDVKYRNIPPIKILDPEGGAQYYYGGFNSKGECHGKGIWIKDYDIYIGNFKNDQFCGNGLFISEKGDYYFGQWKNSMCEGKGNLIVKNKLIIDGNFKNGKKEGYGEERYTEGDMYKGGFYNGEKSGRGQYIFADGSRYDGNFKNNKFNGFGQISLKNGDFIRGEFKNGKLNGEGDLNWKDGTKFVGNFVENKKYGKGTYVSNDGQVFKGNWENNNLYNYNTLETNRANYDTFTIE
;
A
#
# COMPACT_ATOMS: atom_id res chain seq x y z
N MET A 1 -27.77 24.02 2.02
CA MET A 1 -28.21 24.91 3.11
C MET A 1 -26.98 25.69 3.54
N GLY A 2 -27.02 27.01 3.34
CA GLY A 2 -25.87 27.89 3.53
C GLY A 2 -25.54 28.11 5.02
N CYS A 3 -24.27 28.12 5.35
CA CYS A 3 -23.77 28.68 6.61
C CYS A 3 -23.52 30.18 6.40
N GLU A 4 -24.36 31.01 6.98
CA GLU A 4 -24.12 32.44 7.13
C GLU A 4 -23.02 32.67 8.15
N CYS A 5 -21.89 33.27 7.72
CA CYS A 5 -20.88 33.81 8.63
C CYS A 5 -21.28 35.24 8.99
N GLN A 6 -21.48 35.52 10.29
CA GLN A 6 -21.62 36.86 10.82
C GLN A 6 -20.31 37.65 10.66
N GLN A 7 -20.39 38.89 10.16
CA GLN A 7 -19.26 39.78 9.91
C GLN A 7 -18.74 40.44 11.19
N PRO A 8 -17.43 40.51 11.44
CA PRO A 8 -16.79 41.42 12.39
C PRO A 8 -16.25 42.68 11.73
N SER A 9 -15.92 43.69 12.52
CA SER A 9 -15.60 45.08 12.14
C SER A 9 -14.35 45.27 11.24
N ALA A 10 -14.35 46.34 10.46
CA ALA A 10 -13.60 46.56 9.20
C ALA A 10 -12.06 46.42 9.24
N ASP A 11 -11.36 46.49 10.38
CA ASP A 11 -9.90 46.45 10.42
C ASP A 11 -9.32 45.04 10.73
N THR A 12 -10.11 44.13 11.23
CA THR A 12 -9.73 42.73 11.47
C THR A 12 -10.04 41.87 10.26
N ASP A 13 -10.93 42.28 9.35
CA ASP A 13 -11.47 41.49 8.25
C ASP A 13 -10.47 41.17 7.14
N LEU A 14 -9.49 42.03 6.90
CA LEU A 14 -8.50 41.79 5.82
C LEU A 14 -7.53 40.65 6.18
N TYR A 15 -7.20 40.49 7.45
CA TYR A 15 -6.28 39.46 7.92
C TYR A 15 -6.98 38.14 8.19
N THR A 16 -8.20 38.18 8.71
CA THR A 16 -9.02 36.97 8.92
C THR A 16 -9.46 36.36 7.60
N SER A 17 -9.80 37.16 6.58
CA SER A 17 -10.19 36.63 5.26
C SER A 17 -9.03 35.97 4.51
N ARG A 18 -7.78 36.43 4.67
CA ARG A 18 -6.58 35.79 4.10
C ARG A 18 -6.20 34.51 4.86
N MET A 19 -6.34 34.50 6.18
CA MET A 19 -6.10 33.28 6.99
C MET A 19 -7.11 32.18 6.68
N THR A 20 -8.39 32.51 6.50
CA THR A 20 -9.43 31.53 6.15
C THR A 20 -9.19 30.87 4.78
N LYS A 21 -8.60 31.58 3.82
CA LYS A 21 -8.24 31.01 2.51
C LYS A 21 -7.08 30.02 2.62
N SER A 22 -6.13 30.24 3.50
CA SER A 22 -5.04 29.33 3.78
C SER A 22 -5.48 28.14 4.67
N GLU A 23 -6.46 28.35 5.55
CA GLU A 23 -7.10 27.32 6.36
C GLU A 23 -7.88 26.32 5.51
N LEU A 24 -8.59 26.80 4.49
CA LEU A 24 -9.28 25.95 3.52
C LEU A 24 -8.28 25.04 2.75
N GLN A 25 -7.05 25.49 2.52
CA GLN A 25 -6.01 24.65 1.91
C GLN A 25 -5.44 23.60 2.86
N ILE A 26 -5.34 23.90 4.16
CA ILE A 26 -4.92 22.91 5.18
C ILE A 26 -6.05 21.91 5.45
N SER A 27 -7.29 22.37 5.53
CA SER A 27 -8.44 21.47 5.71
C SER A 27 -8.74 20.63 4.46
N SER A 28 -8.43 21.14 3.26
CA SER A 28 -8.51 20.35 2.02
C SER A 28 -7.40 19.32 1.88
N LEU A 29 -6.30 19.48 2.60
CA LEU A 29 -5.25 18.46 2.73
C LEU A 29 -5.64 17.31 3.65
N SER A 30 -6.48 17.55 4.67
CA SER A 30 -6.95 16.49 5.55
C SER A 30 -8.04 15.61 4.91
N LEU A 31 -8.89 16.18 4.07
CA LEU A 31 -9.99 15.45 3.40
C LEU A 31 -9.50 14.40 2.38
N PRO A 32 -8.54 14.69 1.48
CA PRO A 32 -7.99 13.65 0.60
C PRO A 32 -7.15 12.60 1.34
N LEU A 33 -6.50 12.99 2.43
CA LEU A 33 -5.64 12.08 3.21
C LEU A 33 -6.45 11.12 4.09
N GLU A 34 -7.58 11.53 4.63
CA GLU A 34 -8.46 10.68 5.43
C GLU A 34 -9.33 9.77 4.56
N GLU A 35 -9.78 10.22 3.38
CA GLU A 35 -10.60 9.43 2.45
C GLU A 35 -9.78 8.50 1.55
N GLN A 36 -8.54 8.90 1.17
CA GLN A 36 -7.69 8.10 0.28
C GLN A 36 -6.87 7.03 1.01
N ILE A 37 -6.63 7.20 2.31
CA ILE A 37 -6.11 6.12 3.16
C ILE A 37 -7.31 5.42 3.82
N ASP A 38 -8.22 4.90 3.00
CA ASP A 38 -9.27 3.98 3.45
C ASP A 38 -8.58 2.78 4.14
N GLU A 39 -8.95 2.50 5.37
CA GLU A 39 -8.44 1.37 6.15
C GLU A 39 -8.63 0.03 5.42
N ASN A 40 -9.55 -0.04 4.45
CA ASN A 40 -9.79 -1.20 3.58
C ASN A 40 -8.85 -1.28 2.36
N GLN A 41 -8.07 -0.24 2.00
CA GLN A 41 -7.11 -0.29 0.88
C GLN A 41 -5.75 -0.86 1.26
N SER A 42 -5.45 -1.05 2.54
CA SER A 42 -4.18 -1.56 3.04
C SER A 42 -4.07 -3.08 2.98
N ASP A 43 -5.04 -3.77 2.39
CA ASP A 43 -5.00 -5.22 2.39
C ASP A 43 -3.75 -5.72 1.63
N SER A 44 -2.79 -6.15 2.49
CA SER A 44 -1.90 -7.29 2.22
C SER A 44 -2.56 -8.20 1.20
N ILE A 45 -1.80 -9.00 0.44
CA ILE A 45 -2.32 -10.06 -0.46
C ILE A 45 -3.73 -10.36 -0.03
N PRO A 46 -4.75 -10.19 -0.86
CA PRO A 46 -6.14 -10.20 -0.41
C PRO A 46 -6.28 -11.27 0.63
N HIS A 47 -6.63 -10.90 1.86
CA HIS A 47 -6.68 -11.83 3.02
C HIS A 47 -7.39 -13.11 2.60
N GLU A 48 -8.33 -13.00 1.64
CA GLU A 48 -8.98 -14.09 0.96
C GLU A 48 -8.00 -14.97 0.16
N LEU A 49 -7.00 -14.40 -0.54
CA LEU A 49 -6.00 -15.17 -1.27
C LEU A 49 -5.11 -15.97 -0.31
N ASN A 50 -4.62 -15.33 0.75
CA ASN A 50 -3.88 -16.02 1.81
C ASN A 50 -4.74 -17.05 2.56
N LYS A 51 -6.00 -16.72 2.83
CA LYS A 51 -6.96 -17.61 3.50
C LYS A 51 -7.34 -18.77 2.62
N LEU A 52 -7.53 -18.56 1.32
CA LEU A 52 -7.76 -19.60 0.34
C LEU A 52 -6.55 -20.54 0.23
N ILE A 53 -5.35 -20.01 0.11
CA ILE A 53 -4.10 -20.77 0.05
C ILE A 53 -3.91 -21.59 1.34
N LYS A 54 -4.01 -20.98 2.53
CA LYS A 54 -3.93 -21.68 3.81
C LYS A 54 -5.01 -22.75 3.97
N LYS A 55 -6.27 -22.39 3.77
CA LYS A 55 -7.42 -23.30 4.02
C LYS A 55 -7.40 -24.52 3.11
N LYS A 56 -6.83 -24.39 1.88
CA LYS A 56 -6.76 -25.47 0.90
C LYS A 56 -5.73 -26.55 1.29
N PHE A 57 -4.64 -26.19 1.96
CA PHE A 57 -3.57 -27.15 2.31
C PHE A 57 -3.56 -27.61 3.77
N GLU A 58 -4.09 -26.85 4.72
CA GLU A 58 -4.17 -27.27 6.13
C GLU A 58 -5.15 -28.42 6.39
N LYS A 59 -6.21 -28.57 5.57
CA LYS A 59 -7.20 -29.66 5.70
C LYS A 59 -6.76 -31.00 5.08
N GLN A 60 -5.73 -31.03 4.25
CA GLN A 60 -5.38 -32.22 3.45
C GLN A 60 -4.63 -33.32 4.24
N SER A 61 -4.10 -33.05 5.43
CA SER A 61 -3.25 -34.00 6.15
C SER A 61 -3.96 -35.23 6.76
N LYS A 62 -5.28 -35.34 6.67
CA LYS A 62 -6.06 -36.43 7.32
C LYS A 62 -7.01 -37.23 6.43
N VAL A 63 -7.02 -37.00 5.09
CA VAL A 63 -8.01 -37.64 4.22
C VAL A 63 -7.36 -38.51 3.17
N ARG A 64 -7.94 -39.70 2.92
CA ARG A 64 -7.59 -40.58 1.79
C ARG A 64 -7.97 -39.88 0.48
N ILE A 65 -6.99 -39.25 -0.16
CA ILE A 65 -7.12 -38.61 -1.45
C ILE A 65 -7.24 -39.71 -2.51
N LYS A 66 -8.30 -39.69 -3.33
CA LYS A 66 -8.39 -40.50 -4.54
C LYS A 66 -7.69 -39.73 -5.67
N PHE A 67 -6.64 -40.34 -6.19
CA PHE A 67 -5.97 -39.86 -7.40
C PHE A 67 -6.63 -40.54 -8.62
N ILE A 68 -7.15 -39.73 -9.52
CA ILE A 68 -7.77 -40.20 -10.77
C ILE A 68 -6.94 -39.64 -11.93
N PRO A 69 -6.21 -40.46 -12.68
CA PRO A 69 -5.53 -39.99 -13.90
C PRO A 69 -6.55 -39.42 -14.88
N ILE A 70 -6.21 -38.29 -15.49
CA ILE A 70 -6.99 -37.66 -16.55
C ILE A 70 -6.13 -37.48 -17.82
N ALA A 71 -6.76 -37.29 -18.96
CA ALA A 71 -6.03 -36.99 -20.19
C ALA A 71 -5.42 -35.58 -20.13
N LEU A 72 -4.27 -35.39 -20.78
CA LEU A 72 -3.60 -34.07 -20.81
C LEU A 72 -4.49 -33.00 -21.44
N ASP A 73 -5.23 -33.36 -22.50
CA ASP A 73 -6.17 -32.42 -23.16
C ASP A 73 -7.30 -31.99 -22.24
N GLU A 74 -7.80 -32.87 -21.38
CA GLU A 74 -8.78 -32.54 -20.35
C GLU A 74 -8.17 -31.57 -19.37
N PHE A 75 -6.94 -31.80 -18.90
CA PHE A 75 -6.23 -30.88 -17.97
C PHE A 75 -6.04 -29.49 -18.60
N ILE A 76 -5.59 -29.41 -19.85
CA ILE A 76 -5.43 -28.19 -20.61
C ILE A 76 -6.77 -27.45 -20.73
N SER A 77 -7.85 -28.19 -21.04
CA SER A 77 -9.20 -27.61 -21.10
C SER A 77 -9.62 -26.97 -19.76
N ILE A 78 -9.32 -27.63 -18.64
CA ILE A 78 -9.61 -27.11 -17.30
C ILE A 78 -8.78 -25.83 -17.01
N GLN A 79 -7.50 -25.84 -17.34
CA GLN A 79 -6.61 -24.69 -17.20
C GLN A 79 -7.14 -23.46 -17.98
N ASN A 80 -7.65 -23.70 -19.20
CA ASN A 80 -8.13 -22.65 -20.08
C ASN A 80 -9.51 -22.07 -19.67
N ARG A 81 -10.19 -22.64 -18.67
CA ARG A 81 -11.45 -22.07 -18.13
C ARG A 81 -11.22 -20.75 -17.42
N ASN A 82 -10.02 -20.50 -16.88
CA ASN A 82 -9.66 -19.18 -16.38
C ASN A 82 -9.19 -18.29 -17.55
N THR A 83 -10.10 -17.50 -18.10
CA THR A 83 -9.82 -16.63 -19.25
C THR A 83 -8.80 -15.53 -18.98
N ASN A 84 -8.58 -15.17 -17.71
CA ASN A 84 -7.56 -14.19 -17.31
C ASN A 84 -6.16 -14.83 -17.25
N ALA A 85 -6.08 -16.14 -17.05
CA ALA A 85 -4.82 -16.82 -16.77
C ALA A 85 -3.90 -16.90 -17.98
N GLN A 86 -4.42 -17.16 -19.19
CA GLN A 86 -3.58 -17.45 -20.36
C GLN A 86 -2.62 -16.30 -20.71
N GLN A 87 -3.11 -15.05 -20.67
CA GLN A 87 -2.28 -13.87 -20.93
C GLN A 87 -1.19 -13.71 -19.85
N ILE A 88 -1.55 -13.90 -18.58
CA ILE A 88 -0.63 -13.81 -17.44
C ILE A 88 0.41 -14.92 -17.51
N ILE A 89 0.01 -16.18 -17.81
CA ILE A 89 0.92 -17.31 -17.97
C ILE A 89 1.92 -17.02 -19.08
N ASN A 90 1.48 -16.56 -20.23
CA ASN A 90 2.35 -16.21 -21.35
C ASN A 90 3.38 -15.14 -20.98
N GLN A 91 2.98 -14.13 -20.23
CA GLN A 91 3.87 -13.06 -19.75
C GLN A 91 4.99 -13.61 -18.85
N TYR A 92 4.69 -14.58 -17.98
CA TYR A 92 5.65 -15.12 -17.01
C TYR A 92 6.29 -16.44 -17.41
N THR A 93 5.95 -17.00 -18.59
CA THR A 93 6.52 -18.25 -19.09
C THR A 93 8.07 -18.26 -19.09
N PRO A 94 8.78 -17.21 -19.52
CA PRO A 94 10.24 -17.21 -19.48
C PRO A 94 10.80 -17.38 -18.06
N GLN A 95 10.20 -16.73 -17.06
CA GLN A 95 10.62 -16.81 -15.66
C GLN A 95 10.24 -18.17 -15.04
N ILE A 96 9.05 -18.68 -15.37
CA ILE A 96 8.58 -20.01 -14.93
C ILE A 96 9.51 -21.10 -15.43
N ASN A 97 9.99 -21.02 -16.68
CA ASN A 97 10.90 -22.01 -17.27
C ASN A 97 12.28 -22.03 -16.60
N GLN A 98 12.72 -20.90 -16.00
CA GLN A 98 13.98 -20.80 -15.27
C GLN A 98 13.90 -21.34 -13.82
N ILE A 99 12.74 -21.75 -13.34
CA ILE A 99 12.59 -22.30 -11.99
C ILE A 99 13.40 -23.61 -11.91
N ASN A 100 14.40 -23.67 -11.02
CA ASN A 100 15.24 -24.85 -10.83
C ASN A 100 14.48 -25.99 -10.14
N TYR A 101 14.84 -27.24 -10.47
CA TYR A 101 14.25 -28.42 -9.87
C TYR A 101 14.90 -28.75 -8.52
N GLU A 102 14.10 -29.15 -7.53
CA GLU A 102 14.61 -29.90 -6.37
C GLU A 102 14.91 -31.35 -6.80
N ASN A 103 16.01 -31.92 -6.29
CA ASN A 103 16.50 -33.25 -6.73
C ASN A 103 15.69 -34.43 -6.16
N ASP A 104 14.80 -34.20 -5.19
CA ASP A 104 14.07 -35.27 -4.47
C ASP A 104 12.77 -35.75 -5.14
N VAL A 105 12.57 -35.44 -6.41
CA VAL A 105 11.40 -35.91 -7.17
C VAL A 105 11.58 -37.38 -7.53
N LYS A 106 10.82 -38.26 -6.89
CA LYS A 106 10.87 -39.71 -7.14
C LYS A 106 10.08 -40.12 -8.40
N TYR A 107 8.90 -39.54 -8.60
CA TYR A 107 8.01 -39.85 -9.68
C TYR A 107 7.91 -38.66 -10.61
N ARG A 108 8.30 -38.82 -11.87
CA ARG A 108 8.25 -37.82 -12.95
C ARG A 108 7.38 -38.34 -14.09
N ASN A 109 6.91 -37.48 -14.95
CA ASN A 109 6.13 -37.80 -16.13
C ASN A 109 4.83 -38.58 -15.81
N ILE A 110 4.23 -38.33 -14.66
CA ILE A 110 2.93 -38.86 -14.31
C ILE A 110 1.87 -38.08 -15.09
N PRO A 111 0.84 -38.74 -15.66
CA PRO A 111 -0.27 -38.02 -16.27
C PRO A 111 -0.95 -37.08 -15.29
N PRO A 112 -1.62 -36.01 -15.74
CA PRO A 112 -2.37 -35.15 -14.85
C PRO A 112 -3.36 -35.93 -14.01
N ILE A 113 -3.54 -35.55 -12.79
CA ILE A 113 -4.44 -36.23 -11.85
C ILE A 113 -5.53 -35.29 -11.35
N LYS A 114 -6.73 -35.82 -11.19
CA LYS A 114 -7.84 -35.23 -10.48
C LYS A 114 -7.81 -35.71 -9.04
N ILE A 115 -7.83 -34.79 -8.12
CA ILE A 115 -7.82 -35.03 -6.68
C ILE A 115 -9.21 -34.64 -6.17
N LEU A 116 -9.93 -35.60 -5.60
CA LEU A 116 -11.24 -35.32 -4.99
C LEU A 116 -11.09 -35.04 -3.51
N ASP A 117 -11.60 -33.92 -3.07
CA ASP A 117 -11.71 -33.62 -1.64
C ASP A 117 -12.98 -34.28 -1.05
N PRO A 118 -13.08 -34.44 0.28
CA PRO A 118 -14.21 -35.09 0.94
C PRO A 118 -15.55 -34.36 0.77
N GLU A 119 -15.50 -33.08 0.45
CA GLU A 119 -16.66 -32.22 0.26
C GLU A 119 -17.16 -32.24 -1.20
N GLY A 120 -16.51 -33.07 -2.05
CA GLY A 120 -16.86 -33.24 -3.47
C GLY A 120 -16.21 -32.23 -4.40
N GLY A 121 -15.36 -31.34 -3.88
CA GLY A 121 -14.57 -30.42 -4.70
C GLY A 121 -13.49 -31.16 -5.49
N ALA A 122 -13.19 -30.69 -6.71
CA ALA A 122 -12.15 -31.25 -7.55
C ALA A 122 -10.95 -30.28 -7.61
N GLN A 123 -9.78 -30.85 -7.38
CA GLN A 123 -8.51 -30.20 -7.66
C GLN A 123 -7.78 -30.99 -8.73
N TYR A 124 -6.91 -30.33 -9.47
CA TYR A 124 -6.16 -30.96 -10.54
C TYR A 124 -4.67 -30.66 -10.33
N TYR A 125 -3.84 -31.65 -10.51
CA TYR A 125 -2.40 -31.51 -10.40
C TYR A 125 -1.69 -32.19 -11.56
N TYR A 126 -0.69 -31.50 -12.10
CA TYR A 126 0.24 -32.05 -13.09
C TYR A 126 1.66 -31.71 -12.66
N GLY A 127 2.46 -32.69 -12.29
CA GLY A 127 3.82 -32.48 -11.77
C GLY A 127 4.42 -33.73 -11.13
N GLY A 128 5.51 -33.54 -10.41
CA GLY A 128 6.24 -34.62 -9.75
C GLY A 128 5.69 -34.95 -8.36
N PHE A 129 6.06 -36.13 -7.86
CA PHE A 129 5.75 -36.61 -6.50
C PHE A 129 7.00 -37.10 -5.81
N ASN A 130 7.05 -36.94 -4.47
CA ASN A 130 8.07 -37.56 -3.64
C ASN A 130 7.74 -39.03 -3.33
N SER A 131 8.58 -39.69 -2.53
CA SER A 131 8.40 -41.11 -2.13
C SER A 131 7.15 -41.38 -1.27
N LYS A 132 6.53 -40.35 -0.71
CA LYS A 132 5.30 -40.44 0.09
C LYS A 132 4.03 -40.22 -0.73
N GLY A 133 4.16 -39.89 -2.04
CA GLY A 133 3.05 -39.53 -2.90
C GLY A 133 2.56 -38.09 -2.70
N GLU A 134 3.37 -37.23 -2.09
CA GLU A 134 3.08 -35.82 -1.93
C GLU A 134 3.59 -35.04 -3.16
N CYS A 135 2.87 -34.00 -3.62
CA CYS A 135 3.28 -33.11 -4.69
C CYS A 135 4.65 -32.52 -4.41
N HIS A 136 5.58 -32.65 -5.36
CA HIS A 136 6.98 -32.29 -5.14
C HIS A 136 7.67 -31.90 -6.45
N GLY A 137 8.57 -30.90 -6.40
CA GLY A 137 9.22 -30.35 -7.60
C GLY A 137 8.31 -29.43 -8.40
N LYS A 138 8.56 -29.26 -9.69
CA LYS A 138 7.71 -28.43 -10.55
C LYS A 138 6.34 -29.04 -10.75
N GLY A 139 5.31 -28.18 -10.77
CA GLY A 139 3.96 -28.62 -11.08
C GLY A 139 3.01 -27.48 -11.37
N ILE A 140 1.85 -27.86 -11.83
CA ILE A 140 0.68 -27.00 -12.04
C ILE A 140 -0.45 -27.55 -11.18
N TRP A 141 -1.07 -26.67 -10.40
CA TRP A 141 -2.23 -27.00 -9.59
C TRP A 141 -3.39 -26.08 -9.97
N ILE A 142 -4.59 -26.65 -10.05
CA ILE A 142 -5.81 -25.93 -10.40
C ILE A 142 -6.91 -26.33 -9.42
N LYS A 143 -7.61 -25.36 -8.87
CA LYS A 143 -8.84 -25.56 -8.11
C LYS A 143 -9.76 -24.33 -8.24
N ASP A 144 -11.04 -24.58 -8.55
CA ASP A 144 -12.07 -23.55 -8.63
C ASP A 144 -11.64 -22.31 -9.46
N TYR A 145 -10.98 -22.54 -10.61
CA TYR A 145 -10.37 -21.54 -11.51
C TYR A 145 -9.10 -20.83 -10.98
N ASP A 146 -8.69 -21.05 -9.72
CA ASP A 146 -7.37 -20.63 -9.27
C ASP A 146 -6.28 -21.54 -9.85
N ILE A 147 -5.16 -20.98 -10.25
CA ILE A 147 -4.05 -21.71 -10.86
C ILE A 147 -2.77 -21.36 -10.10
N TYR A 148 -1.98 -22.39 -9.75
CA TYR A 148 -0.60 -22.20 -9.32
C TYR A 148 0.34 -22.93 -10.27
N ILE A 149 1.42 -22.28 -10.69
CA ILE A 149 2.48 -22.82 -11.51
C ILE A 149 3.81 -22.53 -10.80
N GLY A 150 4.50 -23.56 -10.35
CA GLY A 150 5.72 -23.35 -9.57
C GLY A 150 6.26 -24.61 -8.93
N ASN A 151 7.06 -24.43 -7.90
CA ASN A 151 7.63 -25.53 -7.14
C ASN A 151 6.71 -25.96 -5.99
N PHE A 152 6.74 -27.25 -5.73
CA PHE A 152 6.06 -27.93 -4.63
C PHE A 152 7.08 -28.61 -3.73
N LYS A 153 6.79 -28.63 -2.45
CA LYS A 153 7.49 -29.43 -1.42
C LYS A 153 6.48 -29.97 -0.42
N ASN A 154 6.30 -31.30 -0.43
CA ASN A 154 5.38 -31.98 0.48
C ASN A 154 3.98 -31.34 0.46
N ASP A 155 3.36 -31.30 -0.73
CA ASP A 155 2.04 -30.70 -1.04
C ASP A 155 1.94 -29.17 -0.85
N GLN A 156 3.04 -28.48 -0.56
CA GLN A 156 3.03 -27.06 -0.32
C GLN A 156 3.73 -26.27 -1.44
N PHE A 157 3.23 -25.10 -1.78
CA PHE A 157 3.92 -24.16 -2.65
C PHE A 157 5.22 -23.72 -2.01
N CYS A 158 6.30 -23.74 -2.76
CA CYS A 158 7.63 -23.34 -2.30
C CYS A 158 8.47 -22.72 -3.44
N GLY A 159 9.62 -22.14 -3.08
CA GLY A 159 10.50 -21.55 -4.10
C GLY A 159 9.80 -20.50 -4.95
N ASN A 160 10.15 -20.39 -6.22
CA ASN A 160 9.49 -19.45 -7.13
C ASN A 160 8.22 -20.04 -7.74
N GLY A 161 7.17 -19.24 -7.86
CA GLY A 161 5.91 -19.67 -8.46
C GLY A 161 4.99 -18.50 -8.80
N LEU A 162 4.07 -18.78 -9.72
CA LEU A 162 3.00 -17.89 -10.14
C LEU A 162 1.67 -18.44 -9.63
N PHE A 163 0.94 -17.64 -8.89
CA PHE A 163 -0.45 -17.90 -8.51
C PHE A 163 -1.37 -16.93 -9.22
N ILE A 164 -2.45 -17.41 -9.80
CA ILE A 164 -3.49 -16.61 -10.47
C ILE A 164 -4.83 -17.00 -9.87
N SER A 165 -5.58 -16.02 -9.37
CA SER A 165 -6.93 -16.21 -8.86
C SER A 165 -7.96 -16.23 -10.00
N GLU A 166 -9.14 -16.77 -9.75
CA GLU A 166 -10.31 -16.68 -10.65
C GLU A 166 -10.61 -15.23 -11.05
N LYS A 167 -10.43 -14.28 -10.13
CA LYS A 167 -10.69 -12.85 -10.37
C LYS A 167 -9.65 -12.18 -11.26
N GLY A 168 -8.53 -12.86 -11.56
CA GLY A 168 -7.42 -12.34 -12.34
C GLY A 168 -6.38 -11.57 -11.51
N ASP A 169 -6.46 -11.62 -10.17
CA ASP A 169 -5.35 -11.21 -9.31
C ASP A 169 -4.25 -12.23 -9.40
N TYR A 170 -3.00 -11.81 -9.39
CA TYR A 170 -1.91 -12.76 -9.44
C TYR A 170 -0.69 -12.32 -8.62
N TYR A 171 0.03 -13.31 -8.12
CA TYR A 171 1.32 -13.14 -7.45
C TYR A 171 2.39 -13.96 -8.15
N PHE A 172 3.48 -13.33 -8.55
CA PHE A 172 4.70 -13.98 -9.02
C PHE A 172 5.84 -13.66 -8.07
N GLY A 173 6.43 -14.68 -7.46
CA GLY A 173 7.50 -14.49 -6.49
C GLY A 173 7.86 -15.74 -5.71
N GLN A 174 8.49 -15.52 -4.58
CA GLN A 174 8.95 -16.59 -3.70
C GLN A 174 7.82 -17.06 -2.78
N TRP A 175 7.83 -18.37 -2.50
CA TRP A 175 6.83 -19.07 -1.69
C TRP A 175 7.51 -19.92 -0.63
N LYS A 176 6.89 -20.00 0.55
CA LYS A 176 7.28 -20.90 1.62
C LYS A 176 6.05 -21.36 2.37
N ASN A 177 5.88 -22.70 2.50
CA ASN A 177 4.72 -23.29 3.17
C ASN A 177 3.39 -22.73 2.65
N SER A 178 3.24 -22.63 1.31
CA SER A 178 2.08 -22.07 0.63
C SER A 178 1.75 -20.59 0.98
N MET A 179 2.72 -19.84 1.49
CA MET A 179 2.61 -18.40 1.74
C MET A 179 3.64 -17.64 0.92
N CYS A 180 3.28 -16.45 0.47
CA CYS A 180 4.24 -15.55 -0.17
C CYS A 180 5.35 -15.19 0.83
N GLU A 181 6.59 -15.31 0.38
CA GLU A 181 7.79 -15.10 1.17
C GLU A 181 8.88 -14.47 0.30
N GLY A 182 9.74 -13.60 0.87
CA GLY A 182 10.82 -12.99 0.10
C GLY A 182 10.32 -12.02 -0.98
N LYS A 183 11.06 -11.91 -2.09
CA LYS A 183 10.71 -10.98 -3.18
C LYS A 183 9.55 -11.49 -4.02
N GLY A 184 8.66 -10.58 -4.37
CA GLY A 184 7.53 -10.88 -5.24
C GLY A 184 6.84 -9.65 -5.79
N ASN A 185 6.05 -9.92 -6.84
CA ASN A 185 5.21 -8.95 -7.52
C ASN A 185 3.76 -9.42 -7.41
N LEU A 186 2.91 -8.62 -6.76
CA LEU A 186 1.48 -8.88 -6.61
C LEU A 186 0.70 -7.86 -7.42
N ILE A 187 -0.17 -8.33 -8.26
CA ILE A 187 -1.10 -7.50 -9.02
C ILE A 187 -2.51 -7.82 -8.58
N VAL A 188 -3.19 -6.81 -8.05
CA VAL A 188 -4.64 -6.83 -7.81
C VAL A 188 -5.28 -6.15 -9.01
N LYS A 189 -6.05 -6.92 -9.78
CA LYS A 189 -6.63 -6.48 -11.07
C LYS A 189 -7.43 -5.18 -10.90
N ASN A 190 -7.13 -4.19 -11.74
CA ASN A 190 -7.77 -2.87 -11.76
C ASN A 190 -7.69 -2.10 -10.44
N LYS A 191 -6.72 -2.41 -9.57
CA LYS A 191 -6.59 -1.74 -8.28
C LYS A 191 -5.15 -1.36 -7.94
N LEU A 192 -4.21 -2.30 -7.99
CA LEU A 192 -2.93 -2.12 -7.32
C LEU A 192 -1.86 -3.04 -7.90
N ILE A 193 -0.65 -2.51 -8.07
CA ILE A 193 0.57 -3.28 -8.34
C ILE A 193 1.48 -3.10 -7.14
N ILE A 194 1.99 -4.20 -6.59
CA ILE A 194 2.94 -4.21 -5.49
C ILE A 194 4.22 -4.92 -5.93
N ASP A 195 5.34 -4.26 -5.80
CA ASP A 195 6.68 -4.83 -5.97
C ASP A 195 7.45 -4.70 -4.65
N GLY A 196 7.85 -5.80 -4.05
CA GLY A 196 8.48 -5.73 -2.74
C GLY A 196 8.77 -7.07 -2.09
N ASN A 197 9.00 -7.01 -0.79
CA ASN A 197 9.25 -8.18 0.02
C ASN A 197 7.99 -8.60 0.80
N PHE A 198 7.88 -9.89 1.00
CA PHE A 198 6.78 -10.53 1.70
C PHE A 198 7.30 -11.46 2.79
N LYS A 199 6.56 -11.58 3.88
CA LYS A 199 6.81 -12.50 4.97
C LYS A 199 5.50 -13.07 5.49
N ASN A 200 5.38 -14.40 5.52
CA ASN A 200 4.15 -15.07 5.92
C ASN A 200 2.90 -14.53 5.21
N GLY A 201 3.01 -14.21 3.92
CA GLY A 201 1.92 -13.71 3.09
C GLY A 201 1.60 -12.22 3.26
N LYS A 202 2.40 -11.45 3.98
CA LYS A 202 2.21 -10.02 4.18
C LYS A 202 3.40 -9.23 3.65
N LYS A 203 3.17 -7.98 3.22
CA LYS A 203 4.25 -7.06 2.86
C LYS A 203 5.17 -6.81 4.06
N GLU A 204 6.46 -6.89 3.86
CA GLU A 204 7.46 -6.71 4.91
C GLU A 204 8.75 -6.09 4.34
N GLY A 205 9.35 -5.14 5.07
CA GLY A 205 10.55 -4.45 4.60
C GLY A 205 10.25 -3.40 3.54
N TYR A 206 11.14 -3.21 2.57
CA TYR A 206 10.99 -2.17 1.56
C TYR A 206 10.20 -2.66 0.34
N GLY A 207 9.31 -1.80 -0.18
CA GLY A 207 8.52 -2.09 -1.37
C GLY A 207 7.91 -0.85 -2.00
N GLU A 208 7.23 -1.07 -3.13
CA GLU A 208 6.53 -0.05 -3.91
C GLU A 208 5.10 -0.51 -4.19
N GLU A 209 4.14 0.42 -4.04
CA GLU A 209 2.74 0.26 -4.43
C GLU A 209 2.38 1.28 -5.48
N ARG A 210 1.74 0.85 -6.55
CA ARG A 210 1.19 1.73 -7.59
C ARG A 210 -0.30 1.46 -7.72
N TYR A 211 -1.11 2.48 -7.48
CA TYR A 211 -2.55 2.42 -7.54
C TYR A 211 -3.05 2.84 -8.93
N THR A 212 -4.13 2.24 -9.40
CA THR A 212 -4.70 2.56 -10.72
C THR A 212 -5.21 3.98 -10.83
N GLU A 213 -5.58 4.60 -9.71
CA GLU A 213 -5.99 6.00 -9.62
C GLU A 213 -4.82 6.98 -9.82
N GLY A 214 -3.58 6.49 -9.84
CA GLY A 214 -2.37 7.26 -10.08
C GLY A 214 -1.51 7.53 -8.84
N ASP A 215 -1.98 7.17 -7.67
CA ASP A 215 -1.20 7.26 -6.44
C ASP A 215 -0.04 6.25 -6.45
N MET A 216 1.04 6.57 -5.73
CA MET A 216 2.17 5.67 -5.55
C MET A 216 2.74 5.80 -4.15
N TYR A 217 3.11 4.67 -3.56
CA TYR A 217 3.89 4.63 -2.32
C TYR A 217 5.19 3.89 -2.53
N LYS A 218 6.26 4.39 -1.94
CA LYS A 218 7.58 3.77 -1.95
C LYS A 218 8.22 3.91 -0.57
N GLY A 219 8.42 2.79 0.13
CA GLY A 219 8.90 2.85 1.50
C GLY A 219 8.84 1.54 2.25
N GLY A 220 8.90 1.66 3.59
CA GLY A 220 8.87 0.54 4.49
C GLY A 220 7.46 -0.04 4.69
N PHE A 221 7.42 -1.35 4.91
CA PHE A 221 6.23 -2.10 5.32
C PHE A 221 6.54 -2.94 6.54
N TYR A 222 5.58 -3.05 7.42
CA TYR A 222 5.60 -3.95 8.56
C TYR A 222 4.25 -4.61 8.73
N ASN A 223 4.23 -5.95 8.73
CA ASN A 223 3.02 -6.76 8.88
C ASN A 223 1.90 -6.41 7.88
N GLY A 224 2.25 -5.96 6.66
CA GLY A 224 1.33 -5.58 5.59
C GLY A 224 1.04 -4.08 5.50
N GLU A 225 1.36 -3.30 6.52
CA GLU A 225 1.06 -1.88 6.62
C GLU A 225 2.27 -1.00 6.30
N LYS A 226 2.04 0.18 5.70
CA LYS A 226 3.09 1.20 5.52
C LYS A 226 3.65 1.60 6.88
N SER A 227 4.98 1.52 7.04
CA SER A 227 5.66 1.73 8.32
C SER A 227 7.10 2.20 8.12
N GLY A 228 7.60 3.04 9.03
CA GLY A 228 8.93 3.63 8.89
C GLY A 228 8.96 4.70 7.81
N ARG A 229 10.14 4.97 7.27
CA ARG A 229 10.32 6.02 6.27
C ARG A 229 9.78 5.63 4.89
N GLY A 230 9.08 6.57 4.24
CA GLY A 230 8.54 6.37 2.90
C GLY A 230 8.17 7.66 2.21
N GLN A 231 7.87 7.53 0.93
CA GLN A 231 7.33 8.59 0.09
C GLN A 231 5.96 8.15 -0.44
N TYR A 232 4.99 9.04 -0.35
CA TYR A 232 3.68 8.89 -0.99
C TYR A 232 3.51 9.97 -2.04
N ILE A 233 3.20 9.61 -3.26
CA ILE A 233 2.94 10.51 -4.37
C ILE A 233 1.47 10.39 -4.71
N PHE A 234 0.74 11.48 -4.63
CA PHE A 234 -0.67 11.56 -4.97
C PHE A 234 -0.85 11.68 -6.49
N ALA A 235 -1.99 11.26 -7.00
CA ALA A 235 -2.33 11.33 -8.42
C ALA A 235 -2.27 12.75 -9.00
N ASP A 236 -2.47 13.78 -8.17
CA ASP A 236 -2.35 15.17 -8.56
C ASP A 236 -0.90 15.67 -8.68
N GLY A 237 0.09 14.88 -8.28
CA GLY A 237 1.51 15.20 -8.24
C GLY A 237 2.00 15.79 -6.92
N SER A 238 1.13 16.00 -5.95
CA SER A 238 1.52 16.31 -4.57
C SER A 238 2.27 15.11 -3.96
N ARG A 239 3.12 15.34 -2.96
CA ARG A 239 3.85 14.25 -2.33
C ARG A 239 4.04 14.46 -0.83
N TYR A 240 4.09 13.36 -0.11
CA TYR A 240 4.56 13.31 1.27
C TYR A 240 5.88 12.54 1.34
N ASP A 241 6.87 13.11 2.01
CA ASP A 241 8.14 12.48 2.36
C ASP A 241 8.26 12.46 3.88
N GLY A 242 8.23 11.29 4.50
CA GLY A 242 8.27 11.23 5.96
C GLY A 242 8.08 9.84 6.53
N ASN A 243 7.71 9.80 7.80
CA ASN A 243 7.49 8.55 8.51
C ASN A 243 6.02 8.12 8.46
N PHE A 244 5.82 6.81 8.46
CA PHE A 244 4.53 6.13 8.45
C PHE A 244 4.39 5.21 9.66
N LYS A 245 3.19 5.04 10.14
CA LYS A 245 2.79 4.03 11.13
C LYS A 245 1.36 3.62 10.86
N ASN A 246 1.12 2.31 10.70
CA ASN A 246 -0.21 1.76 10.43
C ASN A 246 -0.90 2.49 9.26
N ASN A 247 -0.20 2.58 8.10
CA ASN A 247 -0.62 3.25 6.87
C ASN A 247 -0.79 4.78 6.94
N LYS A 248 -0.63 5.42 8.10
CA LYS A 248 -0.85 6.86 8.31
C LYS A 248 0.48 7.60 8.46
N PHE A 249 0.52 8.88 8.07
CA PHE A 249 1.65 9.76 8.35
C PHE A 249 1.83 9.85 9.87
N ASN A 250 3.05 9.66 10.35
CA ASN A 250 3.31 9.62 11.80
C ASN A 250 4.79 9.93 12.08
N GLY A 251 5.04 10.90 12.93
CA GLY A 251 6.38 11.44 13.17
C GLY A 251 6.71 12.55 12.19
N PHE A 252 7.99 12.88 12.03
CA PHE A 252 8.41 13.99 11.19
C PHE A 252 8.26 13.69 9.70
N GLY A 253 7.74 14.67 8.95
CA GLY A 253 7.55 14.57 7.51
C GLY A 253 7.30 15.91 6.84
N GLN A 254 7.29 15.89 5.50
CA GLN A 254 7.02 17.04 4.66
C GLN A 254 6.01 16.69 3.58
N ILE A 255 5.01 17.56 3.39
CA ILE A 255 4.10 17.53 2.23
C ILE A 255 4.51 18.65 1.28
N SER A 256 4.70 18.32 0.02
CA SER A 256 4.88 19.28 -1.07
C SER A 256 3.67 19.21 -1.98
N LEU A 257 2.93 20.30 -2.10
CA LEU A 257 1.73 20.38 -2.91
C LEU A 257 2.05 20.74 -4.36
N LYS A 258 1.20 20.31 -5.29
CA LYS A 258 1.30 20.63 -6.70
C LYS A 258 1.36 22.15 -6.99
N ASN A 259 0.67 22.96 -6.19
CA ASN A 259 0.66 24.41 -6.34
C ASN A 259 1.95 25.10 -5.88
N GLY A 260 2.87 24.38 -5.24
CA GLY A 260 4.14 24.86 -4.71
C GLY A 260 4.13 25.21 -3.22
N ASP A 261 3.00 25.06 -2.54
CA ASP A 261 2.95 25.13 -1.08
C ASP A 261 3.67 23.93 -0.47
N PHE A 262 4.26 24.10 0.70
CA PHE A 262 4.77 22.98 1.44
C PHE A 262 4.49 23.08 2.94
N ILE A 263 4.41 21.93 3.59
CA ILE A 263 4.12 21.75 5.01
C ILE A 263 5.19 20.82 5.53
N ARG A 264 5.85 21.20 6.61
CA ARG A 264 6.84 20.35 7.29
C ARG A 264 6.55 20.35 8.78
N GLY A 265 6.66 19.19 9.43
CA GLY A 265 6.46 19.13 10.87
C GLY A 265 6.17 17.73 11.38
N GLU A 266 5.65 17.66 12.60
CA GLU A 266 5.28 16.42 13.24
C GLU A 266 3.86 16.01 12.88
N PHE A 267 3.70 14.76 12.45
CA PHE A 267 2.42 14.16 12.14
C PHE A 267 2.05 13.09 13.17
N LYS A 268 0.78 13.01 13.50
CA LYS A 268 0.20 11.95 14.33
C LYS A 268 -1.11 11.50 13.71
N ASN A 269 -1.18 10.20 13.39
CA ASN A 269 -2.37 9.59 12.77
C ASN A 269 -2.86 10.32 11.51
N GLY A 270 -1.95 10.76 10.63
CA GLY A 270 -2.26 11.45 9.38
C GLY A 270 -2.40 12.96 9.49
N LYS A 271 -2.45 13.52 10.69
CA LYS A 271 -2.64 14.95 10.93
C LYS A 271 -1.39 15.62 11.47
N LEU A 272 -1.13 16.86 11.06
CA LEU A 272 -0.08 17.70 11.64
C LEU A 272 -0.42 17.95 13.12
N ASN A 273 0.48 17.55 14.01
CA ASN A 273 0.25 17.56 15.45
C ASN A 273 1.60 17.68 16.18
N GLY A 274 1.92 18.82 16.68
CA GLY A 274 3.23 19.19 17.20
C GLY A 274 3.77 20.41 16.49
N GLU A 275 5.09 20.56 16.45
CA GLU A 275 5.74 21.67 15.76
C GLU A 275 5.69 21.49 14.24
N GLY A 276 5.50 22.61 13.54
CA GLY A 276 5.49 22.60 12.09
C GLY A 276 5.65 23.97 11.48
N ASP A 277 6.03 23.98 10.19
CA ASP A 277 6.08 25.15 9.35
C ASP A 277 5.23 24.96 8.08
N LEU A 278 4.51 26.01 7.71
CA LEU A 278 3.72 26.10 6.50
C LEU A 278 4.32 27.21 5.64
N ASN A 279 4.57 26.91 4.38
CA ASN A 279 5.08 27.89 3.43
C ASN A 279 4.18 27.87 2.19
N TRP A 280 3.56 28.99 1.93
CA TRP A 280 2.70 29.18 0.77
C TRP A 280 3.48 29.80 -0.39
N LYS A 281 3.09 29.45 -1.60
CA LYS A 281 3.70 29.95 -2.84
C LYS A 281 3.68 31.48 -2.93
N ASP A 282 2.69 32.13 -2.31
CA ASP A 282 2.59 33.60 -2.30
C ASP A 282 3.59 34.29 -1.36
N GLY A 283 4.44 33.52 -0.68
CA GLY A 283 5.44 34.00 0.27
C GLY A 283 4.95 34.05 1.72
N THR A 284 3.68 33.78 1.97
CA THR A 284 3.13 33.65 3.32
C THR A 284 3.79 32.47 4.03
N LYS A 285 4.06 32.61 5.34
CA LYS A 285 4.66 31.57 6.17
C LYS A 285 3.98 31.50 7.53
N PHE A 286 3.98 30.32 8.12
CA PHE A 286 3.62 30.13 9.51
C PHE A 286 4.57 29.10 10.14
N VAL A 287 5.11 29.44 11.30
CA VAL A 287 5.91 28.53 12.12
C VAL A 287 5.32 28.51 13.52
N GLY A 288 4.99 27.33 14.03
CA GLY A 288 4.38 27.19 15.34
C GLY A 288 3.84 25.79 15.60
N ASN A 289 2.99 25.69 16.62
CA ASN A 289 2.42 24.43 17.04
C ASN A 289 1.07 24.17 16.37
N PHE A 290 0.78 22.87 16.20
CA PHE A 290 -0.45 22.37 15.62
C PHE A 290 -1.10 21.30 16.52
N VAL A 291 -2.42 21.27 16.53
CA VAL A 291 -3.24 20.22 17.10
C VAL A 291 -4.29 19.85 16.05
N GLU A 292 -4.28 18.60 15.60
CA GLU A 292 -5.25 18.08 14.62
C GLU A 292 -5.36 18.98 13.36
N ASN A 293 -4.23 19.33 12.72
CA ASN A 293 -4.09 20.24 11.57
C ASN A 293 -4.44 21.72 11.84
N LYS A 294 -4.75 22.10 13.05
CA LYS A 294 -5.08 23.48 13.40
C LYS A 294 -3.93 24.15 14.13
N LYS A 295 -3.63 25.41 13.79
CA LYS A 295 -2.66 26.24 14.53
C LYS A 295 -3.12 26.38 15.97
N TYR A 296 -2.20 26.13 16.91
CA TYR A 296 -2.49 26.13 18.33
C TYR A 296 -1.27 26.58 19.15
N GLY A 297 -1.49 27.32 20.23
CA GLY A 297 -0.40 27.81 21.09
C GLY A 297 0.43 28.90 20.43
N LYS A 298 1.72 29.00 20.78
CA LYS A 298 2.61 30.01 20.23
C LYS A 298 2.94 29.78 18.77
N GLY A 299 2.96 30.85 17.98
CA GLY A 299 3.34 30.78 16.57
C GLY A 299 3.67 32.13 15.96
N THR A 300 4.40 32.11 14.87
CA THR A 300 4.80 33.28 14.07
C THR A 300 4.18 33.15 12.69
N TYR A 301 3.44 34.15 12.29
CA TYR A 301 2.87 34.28 10.95
C TYR A 301 3.59 35.41 10.21
N VAL A 302 3.96 35.19 8.98
CA VAL A 302 4.55 36.18 8.08
C VAL A 302 3.63 36.29 6.88
N SER A 303 3.08 37.47 6.65
CA SER A 303 2.24 37.74 5.47
C SER A 303 3.09 37.90 4.20
N ASN A 304 2.46 37.82 3.04
CA ASN A 304 3.14 37.93 1.74
C ASN A 304 3.78 39.32 1.48
N ASP A 305 3.34 40.37 2.19
CA ASP A 305 3.97 41.71 2.19
C ASP A 305 5.10 41.85 3.22
N GLY A 306 5.38 40.79 4.00
CA GLY A 306 6.48 40.72 4.94
C GLY A 306 6.16 41.18 6.34
N GLN A 307 4.89 41.46 6.69
CA GLN A 307 4.52 41.78 8.06
C GLN A 307 4.61 40.51 8.93
N VAL A 308 5.13 40.67 10.16
CA VAL A 308 5.33 39.57 11.11
C VAL A 308 4.43 39.71 12.30
N PHE A 309 3.66 38.68 12.58
CA PHE A 309 2.75 38.58 13.71
C PHE A 309 3.20 37.45 14.62
N LYS A 310 3.60 37.73 15.84
CA LYS A 310 3.92 36.74 16.89
C LYS A 310 2.82 36.75 17.94
N GLY A 311 2.21 35.62 18.18
CA GLY A 311 1.10 35.56 19.14
C GLY A 311 0.71 34.12 19.49
N ASN A 312 -0.44 34.03 20.13
CA ASN A 312 -1.05 32.75 20.47
C ASN A 312 -2.17 32.43 19.50
N TRP A 313 -2.30 31.16 19.17
CA TRP A 313 -3.25 30.61 18.21
C TRP A 313 -4.19 29.63 18.92
N GLU A 314 -5.44 29.67 18.57
CA GLU A 314 -6.43 28.68 18.99
C GLU A 314 -7.37 28.39 17.83
N ASN A 315 -7.44 27.12 17.41
CA ASN A 315 -8.26 26.70 16.28
C ASN A 315 -8.06 27.59 15.03
N ASN A 316 -6.80 27.89 14.67
CA ASN A 316 -6.35 28.74 13.59
C ASN A 316 -6.54 30.26 13.80
N ASN A 317 -7.17 30.70 14.87
CA ASN A 317 -7.39 32.12 15.15
C ASN A 317 -6.22 32.69 15.97
N LEU A 318 -5.70 33.82 15.52
CA LEU A 318 -4.65 34.56 16.23
C LEU A 318 -5.27 35.48 17.30
N TYR A 319 -4.76 35.38 18.51
CA TYR A 319 -5.12 36.27 19.61
C TYR A 319 -3.87 36.65 20.43
N ASN A 320 -3.93 37.78 21.16
CA ASN A 320 -2.81 38.29 21.99
C ASN A 320 -1.48 38.32 21.18
N TYR A 321 -1.44 39.11 20.14
CA TYR A 321 -0.28 39.19 19.24
C TYR A 321 0.41 40.54 19.28
N ASN A 322 1.72 40.54 18.92
CA ASN A 322 2.52 41.70 18.65
C ASN A 322 2.87 41.75 17.19
N THR A 323 2.73 42.91 16.56
CA THR A 323 3.20 43.16 15.18
C THR A 323 4.64 43.67 15.27
N LEU A 324 5.54 43.08 14.51
CA LEU A 324 6.92 43.52 14.36
C LEU A 324 7.08 44.13 12.96
N GLU A 325 7.41 45.43 12.90
CA GLU A 325 7.87 46.01 11.63
C GLU A 325 9.25 45.47 11.29
N THR A 326 9.42 44.92 10.10
CA THR A 326 10.69 44.34 9.69
C THR A 326 11.19 44.93 8.40
N ASN A 327 12.47 45.35 8.38
CA ASN A 327 13.20 45.57 7.15
C ASN A 327 13.44 44.25 6.44
N ARG A 328 13.10 44.15 5.14
CA ARG A 328 13.08 42.97 4.27
C ARG A 328 14.36 42.09 4.19
N ALA A 329 15.43 42.46 4.91
CA ALA A 329 16.78 41.94 4.63
C ALA A 329 17.22 40.67 5.42
N ASN A 330 16.43 40.12 6.38
CA ASN A 330 16.96 39.12 7.32
C ASN A 330 16.17 37.84 7.50
N TYR A 331 15.40 37.37 6.49
CA TYR A 331 14.52 36.21 6.68
C TYR A 331 14.97 34.88 6.09
N ASP A 332 16.16 34.81 5.50
CA ASP A 332 16.63 33.56 4.85
C ASP A 332 17.22 32.51 5.83
N THR A 333 17.27 32.81 7.13
CA THR A 333 17.89 31.89 8.11
C THR A 333 17.08 31.73 9.40
N PHE A 334 15.88 31.15 9.33
CA PHE A 334 15.29 30.51 10.51
C PHE A 334 15.50 29.00 10.41
N THR A 335 16.66 28.54 10.83
CA THR A 335 16.89 27.14 11.20
C THR A 335 16.32 26.92 12.59
N ILE A 336 15.50 25.91 12.75
CA ILE A 336 15.12 25.34 14.04
C ILE A 336 16.35 24.59 14.55
N GLU A 337 16.98 25.07 15.64
CA GLU A 337 17.96 24.31 16.42
C GLU A 337 17.28 23.17 17.19
#